data_68b1aaa2449dbcb486c40078ff2c7d09
#
_entry.id   68b1aaa2449dbcb486c40078ff2c7d09
#
_cell.length_a   1.000
_cell.length_b   1.000
_cell.length_c   1.000
_cell.angle_alpha   90.00
_cell.angle_beta   90.00
_cell.angle_gamma   90.00
#
_symmetry.space_group_name_H-M   'P 1'
#
loop_
_entity.id
_entity.type
_entity.pdbx_description
1 polymer ?
#
loop_
_entity_poly.entity_id
_entity_poly.type
_entity_poly.pdbx_seq_one_letter_code
_entity_poly.pdbx_strand_id
1 'polypeptide(L)'
;ETIGAISYCHLKEKELQEIDMGLVITTVAGPGPIGFKKSFEEHHPINKIIRRILQKSNSDFIEYPFDINGSDERQYSAKGFRINTASITKSKYYEYSEYHTSDDNLQFISAENLNETLNLYTEVINKIDDRIIFESVSPYCETMLSKHNLYPTVGGAQKPDIDVKSKLDKVLWVLFKSDGKLSTEDVSDETNIDHSEILKISRFLEKKGLLKEI
;
A
#
# COMPACT_ATOMS: atom_id res chain seq x y z
N GLU A 1 -16.92 2.26 -18.49
CA GLU A 1 -16.31 1.19 -17.71
C GLU A 1 -15.69 0.15 -18.67
N THR A 2 -14.72 -0.60 -18.28
CA THR A 2 -13.98 -1.62 -19.04
C THR A 2 -13.40 -1.12 -20.37
N ILE A 3 -14.22 -0.75 -21.36
CA ILE A 3 -13.77 -0.28 -22.68
C ILE A 3 -13.00 1.04 -22.55
N GLY A 4 -13.46 1.95 -21.71
CA GLY A 4 -12.78 3.20 -21.41
C GLY A 4 -11.42 2.96 -20.75
N ALA A 5 -11.35 2.05 -19.78
CA ALA A 5 -10.10 1.66 -19.13
C ALA A 5 -9.12 1.01 -20.12
N ILE A 6 -9.59 0.11 -20.99
CA ILE A 6 -8.75 -0.52 -22.04
C ILE A 6 -8.17 0.56 -22.96
N SER A 7 -9.01 1.50 -23.43
CA SER A 7 -8.58 2.60 -24.28
C SER A 7 -7.55 3.49 -23.60
N TYR A 8 -7.80 3.83 -22.33
CA TYR A 8 -6.87 4.62 -21.52
C TYR A 8 -5.54 3.88 -21.32
N CYS A 9 -5.59 2.60 -20.97
CA CYS A 9 -4.41 1.76 -20.83
C CYS A 9 -3.56 1.72 -22.10
N HIS A 10 -4.20 1.61 -23.26
CA HIS A 10 -3.50 1.66 -24.56
C HIS A 10 -2.84 2.99 -24.82
N LEU A 11 -3.54 4.11 -24.56
CA LEU A 11 -3.02 5.46 -24.80
C LEU A 11 -1.91 5.84 -23.81
N LYS A 12 -1.93 5.32 -22.61
CA LYS A 12 -1.05 5.69 -21.48
C LYS A 12 -0.12 4.55 -21.03
N GLU A 13 0.14 3.59 -21.92
CA GLU A 13 0.90 2.38 -21.61
C GLU A 13 2.22 2.66 -20.87
N LYS A 14 3.01 3.61 -21.38
CA LYS A 14 4.32 3.95 -20.78
C LYS A 14 4.19 4.62 -19.41
N GLU A 15 3.21 5.50 -19.25
CA GLU A 15 2.98 6.19 -17.98
C GLU A 15 2.47 5.23 -16.90
N LEU A 16 1.61 4.29 -17.30
CA LEU A 16 1.04 3.30 -16.39
C LEU A 16 2.05 2.27 -15.88
N GLN A 17 3.14 2.04 -16.60
CA GLN A 17 4.22 1.15 -16.15
C GLN A 17 4.99 1.70 -14.93
N GLU A 18 4.90 2.99 -14.67
CA GLU A 18 5.53 3.65 -13.51
C GLU A 18 4.60 3.67 -12.28
N ILE A 19 3.36 3.18 -12.42
CA ILE A 19 2.37 3.20 -11.35
C ILE A 19 2.35 1.85 -10.62
N ASP A 20 2.55 1.88 -9.31
CA ASP A 20 2.57 0.70 -8.45
C ASP A 20 1.17 0.32 -7.92
N MET A 21 0.34 1.32 -7.59
CA MET A 21 -0.96 1.10 -6.97
C MET A 21 -2.04 2.01 -7.52
N GLY A 22 -3.29 1.57 -7.45
CA GLY A 22 -4.45 2.30 -7.93
C GLY A 22 -5.71 2.07 -7.10
N LEU A 23 -6.68 2.95 -7.30
CA LEU A 23 -8.00 2.86 -6.71
C LEU A 23 -9.06 2.97 -7.80
N VAL A 24 -10.00 2.04 -7.83
CA VAL A 24 -11.22 2.16 -8.64
C VAL A 24 -12.35 2.65 -7.76
N ILE A 25 -12.94 3.77 -8.15
CA ILE A 25 -14.09 4.38 -7.47
C ILE A 25 -15.36 3.95 -8.20
N THR A 26 -16.10 3.03 -7.60
CA THR A 26 -17.34 2.49 -8.17
C THR A 26 -18.32 2.12 -7.07
N THR A 27 -19.61 2.17 -7.35
CA THR A 27 -20.71 1.81 -6.42
C THR A 27 -20.54 2.40 -5.02
N VAL A 28 -20.33 3.72 -4.93
CA VAL A 28 -19.87 4.41 -3.69
C VAL A 28 -20.98 5.05 -2.86
N ALA A 29 -22.26 4.95 -3.27
CA ALA A 29 -23.34 5.72 -2.64
C ALA A 29 -24.60 4.91 -2.30
N GLY A 30 -24.60 3.60 -2.53
CA GLY A 30 -25.71 2.70 -2.23
C GLY A 30 -25.93 2.48 -0.72
N PRO A 31 -27.06 1.89 -0.32
CA PRO A 31 -27.43 1.68 1.09
C PRO A 31 -26.75 0.46 1.74
N GLY A 32 -26.03 -0.35 0.99
CA GLY A 32 -25.43 -1.58 1.47
C GLY A 32 -24.19 -1.35 2.36
N PRO A 33 -23.58 -2.42 2.84
CA PRO A 33 -22.38 -2.35 3.66
C PRO A 33 -21.18 -1.82 2.88
N ILE A 34 -20.16 -1.38 3.61
CA ILE A 34 -18.86 -1.09 3.04
C ILE A 34 -18.24 -2.40 2.56
N GLY A 35 -17.82 -2.44 1.31
CA GLY A 35 -17.04 -3.52 0.72
C GLY A 35 -15.61 -3.07 0.44
N PHE A 36 -14.65 -3.91 0.75
CA PHE A 36 -13.25 -3.71 0.37
C PHE A 36 -12.82 -4.84 -0.54
N LYS A 37 -12.64 -4.57 -1.82
CA LYS A 37 -12.05 -5.51 -2.77
C LYS A 37 -10.56 -5.28 -2.86
N LYS A 38 -9.79 -6.31 -2.49
CA LYS A 38 -8.33 -6.30 -2.48
C LYS A 38 -7.74 -6.21 -3.89
N SER A 39 -6.51 -5.69 -3.97
CA SER A 39 -5.68 -5.82 -5.16
C SER A 39 -5.23 -7.27 -5.37
N PHE A 40 -4.68 -7.57 -6.55
CA PHE A 40 -4.30 -8.95 -6.92
C PHE A 40 -3.16 -9.54 -6.08
N GLU A 41 -2.28 -8.73 -5.52
CA GLU A 41 -1.27 -9.17 -4.56
C GLU A 41 -1.79 -9.00 -3.14
N GLU A 42 -2.11 -10.11 -2.49
CA GLU A 42 -2.71 -10.16 -1.14
C GLU A 42 -1.98 -9.29 -0.11
N HIS A 43 -0.65 -9.31 -0.14
CA HIS A 43 0.20 -8.64 0.85
C HIS A 43 0.68 -7.25 0.42
N HIS A 44 0.17 -6.72 -0.71
CA HIS A 44 0.56 -5.40 -1.18
C HIS A 44 0.21 -4.29 -0.17
N PRO A 45 1.06 -3.25 -0.02
CA PRO A 45 0.83 -2.15 0.94
C PRO A 45 -0.55 -1.50 0.84
N ILE A 46 -1.11 -1.32 -0.36
CA ILE A 46 -2.44 -0.73 -0.54
C ILE A 46 -3.53 -1.49 0.25
N ASN A 47 -3.45 -2.82 0.29
CA ASN A 47 -4.41 -3.64 1.02
C ASN A 47 -4.28 -3.45 2.54
N LYS A 48 -3.04 -3.31 3.04
CA LYS A 48 -2.78 -3.03 4.45
C LYS A 48 -3.30 -1.65 4.86
N ILE A 49 -3.06 -0.63 4.02
CA ILE A 49 -3.50 0.75 4.25
C ILE A 49 -5.03 0.80 4.35
N ILE A 50 -5.74 0.27 3.35
CA ILE A 50 -7.21 0.29 3.32
C ILE A 50 -7.77 -0.45 4.52
N ARG A 51 -7.29 -1.67 4.81
CA ARG A 51 -7.76 -2.46 5.95
C ARG A 51 -7.60 -1.73 7.28
N ARG A 52 -6.47 -1.07 7.52
CA ARG A 52 -6.22 -0.30 8.74
C ARG A 52 -7.18 0.88 8.88
N ILE A 53 -7.45 1.60 7.79
CA ILE A 53 -8.38 2.72 7.79
C ILE A 53 -9.78 2.23 8.11
N LEU A 54 -10.25 1.17 7.47
CA LEU A 54 -11.56 0.60 7.71
C LEU A 54 -11.72 0.07 9.15
N GLN A 55 -10.70 -0.59 9.69
CA GLN A 55 -10.70 -1.03 11.09
C GLN A 55 -10.75 0.13 12.08
N LYS A 56 -10.03 1.22 11.78
CA LYS A 56 -10.00 2.42 12.62
C LYS A 56 -11.31 3.21 12.61
N SER A 57 -12.02 3.20 11.49
CA SER A 57 -13.32 3.87 11.35
C SER A 57 -14.44 3.19 12.14
N ASN A 58 -14.19 2.02 12.75
CA ASN A 58 -15.19 1.18 13.41
C ASN A 58 -16.42 0.84 12.55
N SER A 59 -16.27 0.95 11.23
CA SER A 59 -17.32 0.58 10.29
C SER A 59 -17.29 -0.94 10.07
N ASP A 60 -18.44 -1.57 10.09
CA ASP A 60 -18.56 -2.94 9.62
C ASP A 60 -18.30 -2.98 8.11
N PHE A 61 -17.35 -3.79 7.69
CA PHE A 61 -17.01 -3.94 6.28
C PHE A 61 -16.81 -5.41 5.89
N ILE A 62 -17.05 -5.69 4.62
CA ILE A 62 -16.84 -7.03 4.05
C ILE A 62 -15.60 -6.97 3.16
N GLU A 63 -14.65 -7.87 3.43
CA GLU A 63 -13.43 -7.98 2.64
C GLU A 63 -13.60 -9.03 1.54
N TYR A 64 -13.31 -8.63 0.31
CA TYR A 64 -13.40 -9.49 -0.88
C TYR A 64 -12.00 -9.74 -1.46
N PRO A 65 -11.70 -10.98 -1.87
CA PRO A 65 -10.47 -11.26 -2.59
C PRO A 65 -10.50 -10.59 -3.97
N PHE A 66 -9.32 -10.45 -4.56
CA PHE A 66 -9.25 -10.16 -6.00
C PHE A 66 -9.82 -11.35 -6.79
N ASP A 67 -10.64 -11.06 -7.77
CA ASP A 67 -11.11 -12.04 -8.75
C ASP A 67 -11.20 -11.40 -10.15
N ILE A 68 -11.41 -12.23 -11.16
CA ILE A 68 -11.52 -11.80 -12.56
C ILE A 68 -12.83 -11.10 -12.89
N ASN A 69 -13.83 -11.20 -12.00
CA ASN A 69 -15.09 -10.49 -12.13
C ASN A 69 -14.98 -9.18 -11.39
N GLY A 70 -15.26 -8.07 -12.05
CA GLY A 70 -15.14 -6.77 -11.43
C GLY A 70 -15.27 -5.64 -12.41
N SER A 71 -14.84 -4.48 -11.95
CA SER A 71 -14.78 -3.24 -12.71
C SER A 71 -13.44 -3.08 -13.43
N ASP A 72 -12.91 -1.88 -13.46
CA ASP A 72 -11.70 -1.51 -14.20
C ASP A 72 -10.40 -2.02 -13.56
N GLU A 73 -10.40 -2.43 -12.26
CA GLU A 73 -9.22 -2.91 -11.55
C GLU A 73 -8.54 -4.09 -12.26
N ARG A 74 -9.31 -4.94 -12.93
CA ARG A 74 -8.77 -6.07 -13.70
C ARG A 74 -8.01 -5.64 -14.95
N GLN A 75 -8.32 -4.46 -15.52
CA GLN A 75 -7.60 -3.93 -16.68
C GLN A 75 -6.23 -3.40 -16.24
N TYR A 76 -6.19 -2.62 -15.16
CA TYR A 76 -4.95 -2.11 -14.60
C TYR A 76 -4.06 -3.22 -14.01
N SER A 77 -4.67 -4.26 -13.45
CA SER A 77 -3.94 -5.43 -12.93
C SER A 77 -3.51 -6.44 -13.99
N ALA A 78 -3.81 -6.18 -15.27
CA ALA A 78 -3.43 -7.06 -16.38
C ALA A 78 -1.91 -7.23 -16.50
N LYS A 79 -1.49 -8.33 -17.17
CA LYS A 79 -0.08 -8.78 -17.22
C LYS A 79 0.92 -7.72 -17.67
N GLY A 80 0.51 -6.76 -18.50
CA GLY A 80 1.39 -5.71 -19.01
C GLY A 80 1.66 -4.59 -18.01
N PHE A 81 0.74 -4.37 -17.05
CA PHE A 81 0.81 -3.27 -16.08
C PHE A 81 1.11 -3.75 -14.66
N ARG A 82 0.36 -4.75 -14.17
CA ARG A 82 0.50 -5.26 -12.81
C ARG A 82 0.31 -4.21 -11.71
N ILE A 83 -0.53 -3.21 -11.96
CA ILE A 83 -0.87 -2.20 -10.98
C ILE A 83 -1.77 -2.84 -9.92
N ASN A 84 -1.38 -2.76 -8.66
CA ASN A 84 -2.14 -3.25 -7.54
C ASN A 84 -3.34 -2.33 -7.27
N THR A 85 -4.46 -2.62 -7.90
CA THR A 85 -5.66 -1.78 -7.89
C THR A 85 -6.72 -2.37 -6.98
N ALA A 86 -7.14 -1.59 -5.97
CA ALA A 86 -8.16 -1.96 -4.99
C ALA A 86 -9.41 -1.08 -5.13
N SER A 87 -10.52 -1.44 -4.48
CA SER A 87 -11.70 -0.59 -4.41
C SER A 87 -12.40 -0.68 -3.06
N ILE A 88 -13.01 0.44 -2.65
CA ILE A 88 -13.94 0.53 -1.52
C ILE A 88 -15.31 0.84 -2.11
N THR A 89 -16.29 0.01 -1.80
CA THR A 89 -17.65 0.14 -2.32
C THR A 89 -18.65 0.37 -1.20
N LYS A 90 -19.81 0.92 -1.54
CA LYS A 90 -20.98 0.99 -0.68
C LYS A 90 -22.11 0.32 -1.45
N SER A 91 -22.42 -0.93 -1.14
CA SER A 91 -23.13 -1.90 -1.98
C SER A 91 -22.23 -2.44 -3.10
N LYS A 92 -21.63 -3.60 -2.89
CA LYS A 92 -20.76 -4.22 -3.89
C LYS A 92 -21.57 -4.60 -5.13
N TYR A 93 -21.02 -4.32 -6.30
CA TYR A 93 -21.61 -4.69 -7.58
C TYR A 93 -21.91 -6.22 -7.65
N TYR A 94 -22.97 -6.58 -8.37
CA TYR A 94 -23.58 -7.92 -8.45
C TYR A 94 -24.24 -8.41 -7.13
N GLU A 95 -24.21 -7.67 -6.03
CA GLU A 95 -24.78 -8.10 -4.76
C GLU A 95 -26.05 -7.33 -4.36
N TYR A 96 -26.53 -6.43 -5.21
CA TYR A 96 -27.80 -5.73 -5.01
C TYR A 96 -28.67 -5.72 -6.28
N SER A 97 -29.98 -5.74 -6.12
CA SER A 97 -30.96 -5.95 -7.18
C SER A 97 -31.02 -4.82 -8.19
N GLU A 98 -30.71 -3.60 -7.79
CA GLU A 98 -30.77 -2.39 -8.60
C GLU A 98 -29.57 -2.29 -9.56
N TYR A 99 -28.51 -3.07 -9.32
CA TYR A 99 -27.29 -3.02 -10.14
C TYR A 99 -27.56 -3.28 -11.62
N HIS A 100 -27.10 -2.38 -12.48
CA HIS A 100 -27.32 -2.40 -13.94
C HIS A 100 -28.79 -2.35 -14.36
N THR A 101 -29.68 -1.78 -13.55
CA THR A 101 -31.07 -1.53 -13.86
C THR A 101 -31.41 -0.04 -13.80
N SER A 102 -32.60 0.34 -14.25
CA SER A 102 -33.11 1.72 -14.11
C SER A 102 -33.41 2.12 -12.66
N ASP A 103 -33.43 1.17 -11.75
CA ASP A 103 -33.68 1.39 -10.33
C ASP A 103 -32.39 1.83 -9.59
N ASP A 104 -31.21 1.67 -10.21
CA ASP A 104 -29.98 2.31 -9.76
C ASP A 104 -29.99 3.79 -10.16
N ASN A 105 -30.71 4.57 -9.39
CA ASN A 105 -31.03 5.97 -9.64
C ASN A 105 -30.83 6.83 -8.38
N LEU A 106 -31.17 8.13 -8.46
CA LEU A 106 -30.99 9.07 -7.35
C LEU A 106 -31.84 8.76 -6.10
N GLN A 107 -32.82 7.87 -6.18
CA GLN A 107 -33.59 7.41 -5.01
C GLN A 107 -32.89 6.26 -4.28
N PHE A 108 -32.08 5.49 -5.01
CA PHE A 108 -31.28 4.40 -4.45
C PHE A 108 -30.05 4.87 -3.70
N ILE A 109 -29.42 5.95 -4.15
CA ILE A 109 -28.19 6.49 -3.56
C ILE A 109 -28.49 7.58 -2.52
N SER A 110 -27.57 7.82 -1.60
CA SER A 110 -27.68 8.93 -0.66
C SER A 110 -26.40 9.78 -0.60
N ALA A 111 -26.59 11.07 -0.31
CA ALA A 111 -25.47 11.98 -0.09
C ALA A 111 -24.63 11.60 1.14
N GLU A 112 -25.25 11.01 2.16
CA GLU A 112 -24.59 10.53 3.36
C GLU A 112 -23.63 9.38 3.04
N ASN A 113 -24.10 8.35 2.32
CA ASN A 113 -23.29 7.22 1.90
C ASN A 113 -22.15 7.65 0.95
N LEU A 114 -22.43 8.57 0.04
CA LEU A 114 -21.42 9.15 -0.84
C LEU A 114 -20.33 9.86 -0.04
N ASN A 115 -20.71 10.65 0.96
CA ASN A 115 -19.76 11.39 1.79
C ASN A 115 -18.95 10.45 2.69
N GLU A 116 -19.54 9.36 3.20
CA GLU A 116 -18.82 8.33 3.94
C GLU A 116 -17.69 7.74 3.10
N THR A 117 -17.99 7.28 1.89
CA THR A 117 -16.97 6.71 1.00
C THR A 117 -15.95 7.75 0.52
N LEU A 118 -16.37 8.99 0.26
CA LEU A 118 -15.45 10.09 -0.08
C LEU A 118 -14.41 10.30 1.02
N ASN A 119 -14.85 10.31 2.28
CA ASN A 119 -13.94 10.46 3.42
C ASN A 119 -12.96 9.30 3.51
N LEU A 120 -13.43 8.05 3.34
CA LEU A 120 -12.56 6.86 3.32
C LEU A 120 -11.51 6.93 2.21
N TYR A 121 -11.92 7.25 0.98
CA TYR A 121 -10.97 7.41 -0.13
C TYR A 121 -9.98 8.53 0.11
N THR A 122 -10.41 9.65 0.66
CA THR A 122 -9.54 10.78 0.99
C THR A 122 -8.50 10.37 2.04
N GLU A 123 -8.92 9.62 3.08
CA GLU A 123 -7.98 9.13 4.10
C GLU A 123 -6.97 8.13 3.51
N VAL A 124 -7.42 7.25 2.61
CA VAL A 124 -6.52 6.30 1.90
C VAL A 124 -5.49 7.04 1.05
N ILE A 125 -5.91 8.02 0.25
CA ILE A 125 -5.03 8.80 -0.62
C ILE A 125 -3.99 9.55 0.24
N ASN A 126 -4.43 10.26 1.28
CA ASN A 126 -3.53 10.97 2.18
C ASN A 126 -2.51 10.00 2.81
N LYS A 127 -2.96 8.80 3.23
CA LYS A 127 -2.06 7.81 3.82
C LYS A 127 -1.06 7.23 2.82
N ILE A 128 -1.42 7.16 1.54
CA ILE A 128 -0.49 6.77 0.47
C ILE A 128 0.53 7.87 0.24
N ASP A 129 0.11 9.13 0.17
CA ASP A 129 0.99 10.28 -0.06
C ASP A 129 1.96 10.52 1.11
N ASP A 130 1.53 10.23 2.34
CA ASP A 130 2.34 10.36 3.56
C ASP A 130 3.37 9.24 3.75
N ARG A 131 3.47 8.29 2.84
CA ARG A 131 4.43 7.18 2.94
C ARG A 131 5.86 7.70 2.81
N ILE A 132 6.70 7.35 3.76
CA ILE A 132 8.14 7.63 3.72
C ILE A 132 8.85 6.36 3.28
N ILE A 133 9.47 6.41 2.11
CA ILE A 133 10.11 5.26 1.47
C ILE A 133 11.60 5.58 1.28
N PHE A 134 12.44 4.61 1.61
CA PHE A 134 13.88 4.71 1.39
C PHE A 134 14.36 3.61 0.45
N GLU A 135 15.34 3.97 -0.37
CA GLU A 135 16.06 3.06 -1.26
C GLU A 135 17.53 3.01 -0.88
N SER A 136 18.13 1.81 -0.93
CA SER A 136 19.58 1.65 -0.74
C SER A 136 20.35 2.28 -1.91
N VAL A 137 21.33 3.12 -1.58
CA VAL A 137 22.24 3.71 -2.59
C VAL A 137 23.12 2.63 -3.26
N SER A 138 23.34 1.51 -2.58
CA SER A 138 24.08 0.36 -3.11
C SER A 138 23.22 -0.90 -2.98
N PRO A 139 22.31 -1.18 -3.93
CA PRO A 139 21.35 -2.27 -3.83
C PRO A 139 21.97 -3.67 -4.06
N TYR A 140 23.19 -3.72 -4.50
CA TYR A 140 23.90 -4.99 -4.78
C TYR A 140 24.80 -5.36 -3.61
N CYS A 141 24.50 -6.42 -2.90
CA CYS A 141 25.23 -6.92 -1.75
C CYS A 141 25.13 -6.05 -0.47
N GLU A 142 25.69 -6.56 0.61
CA GLU A 142 25.69 -5.85 1.89
C GLU A 142 26.60 -4.63 1.88
N THR A 143 26.14 -3.58 2.53
CA THR A 143 26.94 -2.37 2.77
C THR A 143 28.09 -2.67 3.72
N MET A 144 29.32 -2.28 3.36
CA MET A 144 30.49 -2.43 4.24
C MET A 144 30.43 -1.41 5.39
N LEU A 145 29.73 -1.77 6.45
CA LEU A 145 29.44 -0.89 7.59
C LEU A 145 30.70 -0.32 8.27
N SER A 146 31.83 -1.05 8.25
CA SER A 146 33.09 -0.59 8.82
C SER A 146 33.64 0.66 8.14
N LYS A 147 33.42 0.86 6.84
CA LYS A 147 33.80 2.10 6.13
C LYS A 147 33.02 3.32 6.59
N HIS A 148 31.86 3.11 7.20
CA HIS A 148 30.96 4.17 7.66
C HIS A 148 30.95 4.33 9.18
N ASN A 149 31.89 3.67 9.88
CA ASN A 149 31.97 3.64 11.35
C ASN A 149 30.67 3.13 12.01
N LEU A 150 30.03 2.15 11.39
CA LEU A 150 28.78 1.55 11.86
C LEU A 150 29.00 0.13 12.42
N TYR A 151 30.22 -0.39 12.37
CA TYR A 151 30.56 -1.68 12.93
C TYR A 151 31.31 -1.51 14.27
N PRO A 152 31.04 -2.37 15.27
CA PRO A 152 31.81 -2.32 16.52
C PRO A 152 33.31 -2.54 16.26
N THR A 153 34.15 -1.67 16.83
CA THR A 153 35.61 -1.74 16.63
C THR A 153 36.30 -2.77 17.52
N VAL A 154 35.56 -3.41 18.43
CA VAL A 154 36.12 -4.42 19.36
C VAL A 154 35.82 -5.80 18.77
N GLY A 155 36.87 -6.50 18.39
CA GLY A 155 36.80 -7.87 17.88
C GLY A 155 36.29 -8.85 18.94
N GLY A 156 35.29 -9.61 18.58
CA GLY A 156 34.72 -10.71 19.34
C GLY A 156 33.49 -11.22 18.62
N ALA A 157 33.26 -12.53 18.61
CA ALA A 157 32.04 -13.10 18.08
C ALA A 157 30.85 -12.58 18.89
N GLN A 158 30.13 -11.61 18.36
CA GLN A 158 28.83 -11.24 18.90
C GLN A 158 27.90 -12.43 18.65
N LYS A 159 27.35 -13.00 19.71
CA LYS A 159 26.23 -13.94 19.56
C LYS A 159 25.09 -13.14 18.93
N PRO A 160 24.43 -13.67 17.86
CA PRO A 160 23.23 -13.04 17.34
C PRO A 160 22.25 -12.84 18.49
N ASP A 161 21.88 -11.62 18.76
CA ASP A 161 20.82 -11.36 19.71
C ASP A 161 19.53 -11.77 19.00
N ILE A 162 18.91 -12.84 19.45
CA ILE A 162 17.65 -13.38 18.87
C ILE A 162 16.52 -12.37 19.01
N ASP A 163 16.62 -11.48 19.96
CA ASP A 163 15.78 -10.29 20.08
C ASP A 163 16.44 -9.14 19.29
N VAL A 164 15.78 -8.63 18.28
CA VAL A 164 16.17 -7.48 17.43
C VAL A 164 16.41 -6.19 18.26
N LYS A 165 17.14 -6.31 19.35
CA LYS A 165 17.35 -5.23 20.35
C LYS A 165 18.68 -4.53 20.16
N SER A 166 19.65 -5.15 19.48
CA SER A 166 20.92 -4.50 19.26
C SER A 166 20.79 -3.39 18.22
N LYS A 167 21.48 -2.29 18.44
CA LYS A 167 21.45 -1.16 17.48
C LYS A 167 21.97 -1.56 16.09
N LEU A 168 22.90 -2.52 16.03
CA LEU A 168 23.44 -3.03 14.79
C LEU A 168 22.41 -3.83 14.00
N ASP A 169 21.68 -4.73 14.66
CA ASP A 169 20.66 -5.57 13.99
C ASP A 169 19.56 -4.70 13.38
N LYS A 170 19.14 -3.65 14.08
CA LYS A 170 18.16 -2.70 13.57
C LYS A 170 18.66 -1.96 12.33
N VAL A 171 19.93 -1.54 12.33
CA VAL A 171 20.57 -0.92 11.16
C VAL A 171 20.60 -1.88 9.98
N LEU A 172 20.97 -3.15 10.21
CA LEU A 172 20.99 -4.19 9.18
C LEU A 172 19.59 -4.45 8.61
N TRP A 173 18.55 -4.54 9.47
CA TRP A 173 17.18 -4.69 9.02
C TRP A 173 16.68 -3.51 8.18
N VAL A 174 16.97 -2.28 8.60
CA VAL A 174 16.61 -1.09 7.82
C VAL A 174 17.29 -1.10 6.45
N LEU A 175 18.60 -1.36 6.38
CA LEU A 175 19.33 -1.44 5.11
C LEU A 175 18.78 -2.56 4.21
N PHE A 176 18.48 -3.72 4.78
CA PHE A 176 17.97 -4.87 4.04
C PHE A 176 16.58 -4.64 3.46
N LYS A 177 15.73 -3.94 4.21
CA LYS A 177 14.32 -3.68 3.84
C LYS A 177 14.11 -2.41 3.01
N SER A 178 15.13 -1.55 2.88
CA SER A 178 15.05 -0.31 2.09
C SER A 178 15.25 -0.61 0.60
N ASP A 179 14.21 -1.16 -0.01
CA ASP A 179 14.19 -1.64 -1.40
C ASP A 179 13.52 -0.66 -2.38
N GLY A 180 13.13 0.53 -1.89
CA GLY A 180 12.40 1.52 -2.69
C GLY A 180 10.90 1.24 -2.82
N LYS A 181 10.35 0.24 -2.12
CA LYS A 181 8.92 -0.14 -2.19
C LYS A 181 8.23 -0.10 -0.83
N LEU A 182 8.89 -0.63 0.19
CA LEU A 182 8.38 -0.66 1.55
C LEU A 182 8.53 0.72 2.19
N SER A 183 7.44 1.22 2.78
CA SER A 183 7.51 2.40 3.65
C SER A 183 8.17 2.07 4.98
N THR A 184 8.61 3.10 5.70
CA THR A 184 9.14 2.94 7.06
C THR A 184 8.14 2.29 8.03
N GLU A 185 6.83 2.47 7.80
CA GLU A 185 5.79 1.78 8.55
C GLU A 185 5.72 0.28 8.19
N ASP A 186 5.83 -0.06 6.89
CA ASP A 186 5.85 -1.46 6.45
C ASP A 186 7.07 -2.19 7.03
N VAL A 187 8.23 -1.53 7.05
CA VAL A 187 9.45 -2.07 7.67
C VAL A 187 9.27 -2.28 9.17
N SER A 188 8.62 -1.33 9.87
CA SER A 188 8.27 -1.46 11.28
C SER A 188 7.40 -2.70 11.55
N ASP A 189 6.36 -2.89 10.75
CA ASP A 189 5.46 -4.05 10.88
C ASP A 189 6.16 -5.39 10.69
N GLU A 190 7.01 -5.47 9.65
CA GLU A 190 7.67 -6.71 9.29
C GLU A 190 8.81 -7.09 10.26
N THR A 191 9.40 -6.10 10.90
CA THR A 191 10.54 -6.31 11.82
C THR A 191 10.17 -6.27 13.29
N ASN A 192 8.94 -5.82 13.64
CA ASN A 192 8.50 -5.51 15.00
C ASN A 192 9.42 -4.48 15.71
N ILE A 193 10.10 -3.62 14.96
CA ILE A 193 10.86 -2.49 15.48
C ILE A 193 9.93 -1.27 15.47
N ASP A 194 9.96 -0.47 16.56
CA ASP A 194 9.15 0.74 16.66
C ASP A 194 9.37 1.68 15.46
N HIS A 195 8.27 2.19 14.87
CA HIS A 195 8.31 3.03 13.66
C HIS A 195 9.18 4.28 13.86
N SER A 196 9.13 4.91 15.04
CA SER A 196 9.94 6.08 15.33
C SER A 196 11.44 5.77 15.32
N GLU A 197 11.80 4.54 15.67
CA GLU A 197 13.18 4.06 15.64
C GLU A 197 13.61 3.71 14.21
N ILE A 198 12.76 3.05 13.42
CA ILE A 198 13.00 2.83 11.99
C ILE A 198 13.27 4.15 11.28
N LEU A 199 12.41 5.15 11.48
CA LEU A 199 12.55 6.47 10.86
C LEU A 199 13.85 7.16 11.28
N LYS A 200 14.21 7.12 12.56
CA LYS A 200 15.48 7.69 13.06
C LYS A 200 16.70 7.02 12.42
N ILE A 201 16.69 5.70 12.32
CA ILE A 201 17.76 4.92 11.69
C ILE A 201 17.85 5.25 10.21
N SER A 202 16.72 5.26 9.48
CA SER A 202 16.68 5.58 8.06
C SER A 202 17.24 6.99 7.78
N ARG A 203 16.80 7.99 8.51
CA ARG A 203 17.34 9.37 8.43
C ARG A 203 18.82 9.47 8.77
N PHE A 204 19.28 8.68 9.73
CA PHE A 204 20.72 8.60 10.07
C PHE A 204 21.53 7.97 8.92
N LEU A 205 21.02 6.89 8.32
CA LEU A 205 21.67 6.23 7.19
C LEU A 205 21.65 7.08 5.93
N GLU A 206 20.57 7.83 5.69
CA GLU A 206 20.49 8.83 4.63
C GLU A 206 21.59 9.90 4.76
N LYS A 207 21.76 10.46 5.96
CA LYS A 207 22.87 11.41 6.25
C LYS A 207 24.26 10.82 6.04
N LYS A 208 24.39 9.50 6.13
CA LYS A 208 25.63 8.76 5.84
C LYS A 208 25.79 8.43 4.35
N GLY A 209 24.82 8.79 3.50
CA GLY A 209 24.82 8.47 2.07
C GLY A 209 24.59 6.99 1.75
N LEU A 210 23.96 6.24 2.65
CA LEU A 210 23.66 4.82 2.48
C LEU A 210 22.24 4.55 2.01
N LEU A 211 21.31 5.43 2.36
CA LEU A 211 19.93 5.44 1.90
C LEU A 211 19.61 6.75 1.20
N LYS A 212 18.57 6.71 0.39
CA LYS A 212 17.97 7.87 -0.28
C LYS A 212 16.46 7.78 -0.11
N GLU A 213 15.81 8.85 0.35
CA GLU A 213 14.36 8.98 0.32
C GLU A 213 13.88 9.20 -1.12
N ILE A 214 12.77 8.55 -1.51
CA ILE A 214 12.18 8.61 -2.85
C ILE A 214 10.70 8.96 -2.77
#